data_a5f31487001fc2f0f09dcd5ad3c54bbd
#
_entry.id   a5f31487001fc2f0f09dcd5ad3c54bbd
#
_cell.length_a   1.000
_cell.length_b   1.000
_cell.length_c   1.000
_cell.angle_alpha   90.00
_cell.angle_beta   90.00
_cell.angle_gamma   90.00
#
_symmetry.space_group_name_H-M   'P 1'
#
loop_
_entity.id
_entity.type
_entity.pdbx_description
1 polymer ?
#
loop_
_entity_poly.entity_id
_entity_poly.type
_entity_poly.pdbx_seq_one_letter_code
_entity_poly.pdbx_strand_id
1 'polypeptide(L)'
;MRFHILVFLGALTVAQAQVIEQTQPLSGGSPGHFSTETSDTLNTPFVDDFSYRIDKPSPGLWSDQDVWVNDAMPLYQNSIGVATFDGCNGYGKPYQPGNTATNGISDQLTSQYINLQGATDVWLSFQYQRAGRGEVPSSSDSLVVSFYSPADSTWTQVWGEKGTGNPDAFKTAMIPVLGNQFLKKGFRFRLSTYGARGGAYDVWNVDYVQLDKDRNSGDSIVTEPAFARPHPLIIGNGPYTSWPWWLSMSNTIANRPNNLTFTYRRLGTVPSGGWSLNLGQYRWEENGILIQQQTAVPVITTTQHDQDLTFDVGVPAAALGTLNGATTVTTKVWFDGSAAGTRQNDTVYGALHLDNYLALDDGTAERAYGIENVTGSRVAQKFNTGGPRLERFVERGFHEFRLVQ
;
A
#
# COMPACT_ATOMS: atom_id res chain seq x y z
N MET A 1 -22.77 68.40 -41.00
CA MET A 1 -22.59 66.98 -41.26
C MET A 1 -21.71 66.46 -40.13
N ARG A 2 -22.32 65.85 -39.09
CA ARG A 2 -21.58 65.31 -37.95
C ARG A 2 -21.57 63.75 -38.09
N PHE A 3 -20.39 63.17 -38.29
CA PHE A 3 -20.18 61.72 -38.28
C PHE A 3 -20.07 61.21 -36.84
N HIS A 4 -20.97 60.33 -36.47
CA HIS A 4 -20.85 59.53 -35.22
C HIS A 4 -20.15 58.24 -35.52
N ILE A 5 -18.97 58.04 -34.93
CA ILE A 5 -18.25 56.72 -34.96
C ILE A 5 -18.79 55.92 -33.80
N LEU A 6 -19.48 54.82 -34.10
CA LEU A 6 -19.87 53.81 -33.13
C LEU A 6 -18.68 52.85 -32.93
N VAL A 7 -18.07 52.88 -31.75
CA VAL A 7 -17.06 51.89 -31.36
C VAL A 7 -17.77 50.70 -30.71
N PHE A 8 -17.78 49.56 -31.39
CA PHE A 8 -18.19 48.29 -30.81
C PHE A 8 -17.05 47.76 -29.92
N LEU A 9 -17.19 47.84 -28.61
CA LEU A 9 -16.37 47.05 -27.68
C LEU A 9 -16.93 45.60 -27.66
N GLY A 10 -16.31 44.72 -28.41
CA GLY A 10 -16.52 43.28 -28.27
C GLY A 10 -15.89 42.78 -26.97
N ALA A 11 -16.70 42.43 -25.99
CA ALA A 11 -16.24 41.70 -24.81
C ALA A 11 -15.83 40.27 -25.25
N LEU A 12 -14.53 40.05 -25.34
CA LEU A 12 -13.98 38.69 -25.44
C LEU A 12 -14.18 38.01 -24.07
N THR A 13 -15.26 37.24 -23.95
CA THR A 13 -15.37 36.26 -22.87
C THR A 13 -14.38 35.13 -23.16
N VAL A 14 -13.25 35.14 -22.47
CA VAL A 14 -12.36 33.95 -22.42
C VAL A 14 -13.13 32.90 -21.62
N ALA A 15 -13.77 31.96 -22.32
CA ALA A 15 -14.24 30.76 -21.68
C ALA A 15 -13.01 29.98 -21.23
N GLN A 16 -12.72 30.04 -19.95
CA GLN A 16 -11.76 29.12 -19.33
C GLN A 16 -12.43 27.72 -19.35
N ALA A 17 -11.99 26.87 -20.25
CA ALA A 17 -12.33 25.47 -20.18
C ALA A 17 -11.72 24.92 -18.89
N GLN A 18 -12.54 24.62 -17.90
CA GLN A 18 -12.12 23.93 -16.69
C GLN A 18 -11.76 22.49 -17.11
N VAL A 19 -10.49 22.16 -17.02
CA VAL A 19 -10.01 20.78 -17.18
C VAL A 19 -10.48 20.04 -15.93
N ILE A 20 -11.37 19.07 -16.11
CA ILE A 20 -11.81 18.19 -15.03
C ILE A 20 -10.86 16.99 -15.03
N GLU A 21 -10.03 16.90 -14.03
CA GLU A 21 -9.21 15.72 -13.76
C GLU A 21 -10.07 14.71 -13.01
N GLN A 22 -10.18 13.50 -13.53
CA GLN A 22 -10.85 12.39 -12.86
C GLN A 22 -9.88 11.24 -12.70
N THR A 23 -9.75 10.74 -11.48
CA THR A 23 -9.18 9.43 -11.22
C THR A 23 -10.32 8.41 -11.29
N GLN A 24 -10.19 7.44 -12.18
CA GLN A 24 -11.17 6.36 -12.31
C GLN A 24 -10.57 5.05 -11.84
N PRO A 25 -11.38 4.16 -11.26
CA PRO A 25 -10.94 2.80 -10.97
C PRO A 25 -10.58 2.08 -12.27
N LEU A 26 -9.61 1.20 -12.20
CA LEU A 26 -9.19 0.40 -13.35
C LEU A 26 -10.33 -0.52 -13.80
N SER A 27 -10.59 -0.56 -15.09
CA SER A 27 -11.56 -1.51 -15.67
C SER A 27 -10.89 -2.86 -15.91
N GLY A 28 -11.14 -3.80 -14.97
CA GLY A 28 -11.12 -5.23 -15.27
C GLY A 28 -9.81 -5.88 -15.68
N GLY A 29 -8.97 -6.23 -14.71
CA GLY A 29 -8.15 -7.42 -14.83
C GLY A 29 -9.05 -8.67 -14.82
N SER A 30 -8.73 -9.69 -15.64
CA SER A 30 -9.40 -10.99 -15.50
C SER A 30 -9.13 -11.53 -14.10
N PRO A 31 -10.16 -12.07 -13.42
CA PRO A 31 -9.93 -12.70 -12.12
C PRO A 31 -8.93 -13.82 -12.30
N GLY A 32 -7.81 -13.74 -11.62
CA GLY A 32 -7.04 -14.94 -11.35
C GLY A 32 -8.00 -15.94 -10.70
N HIS A 33 -8.14 -17.12 -11.26
CA HIS A 33 -8.85 -18.21 -10.60
C HIS A 33 -8.06 -18.55 -9.33
N PHE A 34 -8.47 -17.94 -8.23
CA PHE A 34 -8.08 -18.48 -6.93
C PHE A 34 -8.88 -19.76 -6.74
N SER A 35 -8.17 -20.90 -6.73
CA SER A 35 -8.76 -22.13 -6.26
C SER A 35 -9.31 -21.85 -4.86
N THR A 36 -10.60 -22.02 -4.67
CA THR A 36 -11.21 -22.11 -3.35
C THR A 36 -10.71 -23.41 -2.73
N GLU A 37 -9.48 -23.39 -2.22
CA GLU A 37 -9.10 -24.42 -1.26
C GLU A 37 -10.07 -24.27 -0.10
N THR A 38 -10.72 -25.36 0.27
CA THR A 38 -11.53 -25.43 1.47
C THR A 38 -10.61 -25.11 2.62
N SER A 39 -10.64 -23.86 3.11
CA SER A 39 -9.74 -23.45 4.16
C SER A 39 -10.07 -24.25 5.40
N ASP A 40 -9.08 -24.96 5.90
CA ASP A 40 -9.15 -25.50 7.25
C ASP A 40 -9.43 -24.35 8.22
N THR A 41 -10.26 -24.63 9.23
CA THR A 41 -10.58 -23.64 10.27
C THR A 41 -9.27 -23.19 10.93
N LEU A 42 -9.00 -21.88 10.91
CA LEU A 42 -7.82 -21.30 11.53
C LEU A 42 -7.87 -21.42 13.05
N ASN A 43 -6.71 -21.42 13.68
CA ASN A 43 -6.59 -21.28 15.13
C ASN A 43 -6.03 -19.91 15.49
N THR A 44 -6.20 -19.49 16.75
CA THR A 44 -5.52 -18.32 17.29
C THR A 44 -4.02 -18.62 17.55
N PRO A 45 -3.12 -17.63 17.40
CA PRO A 45 -3.41 -16.25 17.00
C PRO A 45 -3.73 -16.14 15.49
N PHE A 46 -4.74 -15.31 15.16
CA PHE A 46 -4.91 -14.78 13.81
C PHE A 46 -4.16 -13.45 13.76
N VAL A 47 -3.23 -13.29 12.84
CA VAL A 47 -2.43 -12.05 12.70
C VAL A 47 -2.24 -11.74 11.25
N ASP A 48 -2.49 -10.49 10.87
CA ASP A 48 -2.14 -9.95 9.55
C ASP A 48 -1.68 -8.49 9.67
N ASP A 49 -0.49 -8.22 9.19
CA ASP A 49 0.11 -6.89 9.07
C ASP A 49 0.20 -6.45 7.60
N PHE A 50 -0.41 -7.20 6.69
CA PHE A 50 -0.48 -6.95 5.25
C PHE A 50 0.87 -6.74 4.54
N SER A 51 1.98 -7.09 5.14
CA SER A 51 3.34 -6.84 4.62
C SER A 51 3.79 -7.82 3.52
N TYR A 52 2.88 -8.51 2.90
CA TYR A 52 3.15 -9.42 1.79
C TYR A 52 3.16 -8.66 0.44
N ARG A 53 3.80 -9.28 -0.56
CA ARG A 53 4.12 -8.66 -1.86
C ARG A 53 3.00 -8.74 -2.91
N ILE A 54 1.77 -8.88 -2.49
CA ILE A 54 0.60 -8.92 -3.36
C ILE A 54 -0.33 -7.77 -2.99
N ASP A 55 -1.03 -7.25 -3.97
CA ASP A 55 -1.98 -6.14 -3.82
C ASP A 55 -3.34 -6.55 -3.24
N LYS A 56 -3.49 -7.80 -2.85
CA LYS A 56 -4.72 -8.38 -2.32
C LYS A 56 -4.53 -9.04 -0.96
N PRO A 57 -5.59 -9.10 -0.13
CA PRO A 57 -5.57 -9.85 1.12
C PRO A 57 -5.20 -11.32 0.91
N SER A 58 -4.41 -11.88 1.83
CA SER A 58 -4.03 -13.28 1.78
C SER A 58 -5.26 -14.20 1.83
N PRO A 59 -5.49 -15.06 0.82
CA PRO A 59 -6.66 -15.94 0.82
C PRO A 59 -6.63 -17.00 1.93
N GLY A 60 -5.45 -17.26 2.52
CA GLY A 60 -5.33 -18.12 3.69
C GLY A 60 -5.92 -17.51 4.97
N LEU A 61 -5.99 -16.18 5.06
CA LEU A 61 -6.53 -15.46 6.20
C LEU A 61 -7.92 -14.87 5.91
N TRP A 62 -8.16 -14.42 4.68
CA TRP A 62 -9.33 -13.65 4.29
C TRP A 62 -10.13 -14.36 3.18
N SER A 63 -11.43 -14.26 3.25
CA SER A 63 -12.34 -14.83 2.24
C SER A 63 -12.74 -13.81 1.17
N ASP A 64 -12.55 -12.53 1.43
CA ASP A 64 -12.89 -11.43 0.52
C ASP A 64 -11.60 -10.86 -0.10
N GLN A 65 -11.73 -10.25 -1.28
CA GLN A 65 -10.64 -9.66 -2.04
C GLN A 65 -10.98 -8.21 -2.47
N ASP A 66 -11.89 -7.55 -1.72
CA ASP A 66 -12.40 -6.23 -2.11
C ASP A 66 -11.45 -5.09 -1.73
N VAL A 67 -10.66 -5.27 -0.67
CA VAL A 67 -9.69 -4.24 -0.25
C VAL A 67 -8.37 -4.37 -1.02
N TRP A 68 -7.65 -3.27 -1.10
CA TRP A 68 -6.37 -3.18 -1.78
C TRP A 68 -5.23 -3.06 -0.77
N VAL A 69 -4.24 -3.97 -0.85
CA VAL A 69 -3.04 -3.93 0.00
C VAL A 69 -1.96 -3.11 -0.70
N ASN A 70 -1.52 -2.02 -0.06
CA ASN A 70 -0.60 -1.08 -0.69
C ASN A 70 0.16 -0.22 0.33
N ASP A 71 1.17 0.50 -0.16
CA ASP A 71 1.95 1.50 0.57
C ASP A 71 1.69 2.93 0.08
N ALA A 72 0.85 3.10 -0.94
CA ALA A 72 0.65 4.38 -1.61
C ALA A 72 -0.44 5.25 -0.96
N MET A 73 -1.49 4.64 -0.42
CA MET A 73 -2.65 5.35 0.15
C MET A 73 -2.46 5.78 1.61
N PRO A 74 -1.88 4.97 2.51
CA PRO A 74 -1.75 5.38 3.90
C PRO A 74 -0.72 6.51 4.07
N LEU A 75 -0.86 7.27 5.15
CA LEU A 75 0.11 8.28 5.58
C LEU A 75 0.72 7.87 6.92
N TYR A 76 2.06 7.91 7.00
CA TYR A 76 2.79 7.59 8.23
C TYR A 76 2.44 6.21 8.81
N GLN A 77 2.23 5.22 7.92
CA GLN A 77 1.95 3.85 8.31
C GLN A 77 3.04 3.29 9.22
N ASN A 78 2.65 2.34 10.07
CA ASN A 78 3.54 1.73 11.05
C ASN A 78 4.40 0.61 10.45
N SER A 79 3.91 -0.07 9.41
CA SER A 79 4.65 -1.05 8.63
C SER A 79 4.39 -0.91 7.14
N ILE A 80 5.17 -1.61 6.32
CA ILE A 80 4.90 -1.78 4.89
C ILE A 80 3.63 -2.62 4.72
N GLY A 81 2.83 -2.27 3.71
CA GLY A 81 1.57 -2.95 3.41
C GLY A 81 0.43 -2.55 4.35
N VAL A 82 -0.63 -2.03 3.78
CA VAL A 82 -1.83 -1.60 4.51
C VAL A 82 -3.05 -1.96 3.70
N ALA A 83 -4.08 -2.51 4.31
CA ALA A 83 -5.35 -2.77 3.66
C ALA A 83 -6.15 -1.48 3.53
N THR A 84 -6.36 -1.02 2.30
CA THR A 84 -7.13 0.19 1.99
C THR A 84 -8.52 -0.19 1.49
N PHE A 85 -9.52 0.36 2.14
CA PHE A 85 -10.94 0.33 1.77
C PHE A 85 -11.20 1.62 0.98
N ASP A 86 -11.33 1.54 -0.32
CA ASP A 86 -11.37 2.72 -1.21
C ASP A 86 -12.72 2.94 -1.89
N GLY A 87 -13.77 2.14 -1.53
CA GLY A 87 -15.10 2.22 -2.11
C GLY A 87 -15.23 1.52 -3.47
N CYS A 88 -14.19 0.81 -3.91
CA CYS A 88 -14.19 0.00 -5.11
C CYS A 88 -13.99 -1.48 -4.78
N ASN A 89 -14.61 -2.36 -5.56
CA ASN A 89 -14.44 -3.80 -5.36
C ASN A 89 -13.03 -4.27 -5.75
N GLY A 90 -12.72 -5.53 -5.50
CA GLY A 90 -11.42 -6.13 -5.80
C GLY A 90 -10.95 -6.06 -7.26
N TYR A 91 -11.77 -5.55 -8.17
CA TYR A 91 -11.43 -5.26 -9.57
C TYR A 91 -11.25 -3.75 -9.84
N GLY A 92 -11.21 -2.92 -8.79
CA GLY A 92 -11.13 -1.48 -8.92
C GLY A 92 -12.38 -0.81 -9.49
N LYS A 93 -13.56 -1.50 -9.45
CA LYS A 93 -14.83 -0.96 -9.97
C LYS A 93 -15.71 -0.48 -8.83
N PRO A 94 -16.36 0.70 -8.97
CA PRO A 94 -17.38 1.14 -8.05
C PRO A 94 -18.51 0.10 -7.91
N TYR A 95 -19.07 -0.03 -6.73
CA TYR A 95 -20.21 -0.93 -6.48
C TYR A 95 -21.48 -0.48 -7.21
N GLN A 96 -21.65 0.83 -7.44
CA GLN A 96 -22.76 1.41 -8.21
C GLN A 96 -22.27 2.53 -9.14
N PRO A 97 -21.67 2.18 -10.28
CA PRO A 97 -21.17 3.17 -11.24
C PRO A 97 -22.24 4.14 -11.70
N GLY A 98 -21.89 5.42 -11.81
CA GLY A 98 -22.80 6.48 -12.29
C GLY A 98 -23.82 7.00 -11.27
N ASN A 99 -23.80 6.52 -10.03
CA ASN A 99 -24.67 7.01 -8.96
C ASN A 99 -23.86 7.40 -7.71
N THR A 100 -23.43 8.65 -7.63
CA THR A 100 -22.68 9.21 -6.51
C THR A 100 -23.53 9.48 -5.26
N ALA A 101 -24.86 9.38 -5.36
CA ALA A 101 -25.79 9.71 -4.27
C ALA A 101 -26.18 8.49 -3.41
N THR A 102 -25.76 7.29 -3.76
CA THR A 102 -26.09 6.08 -2.98
C THR A 102 -25.01 5.73 -2.00
N ASN A 103 -25.38 5.81 -0.72
CA ASN A 103 -24.57 5.26 0.36
C ASN A 103 -25.00 3.84 0.69
N GLY A 104 -24.05 3.04 1.15
CA GLY A 104 -24.30 1.66 1.54
C GLY A 104 -23.01 0.95 1.96
N ILE A 105 -23.11 -0.34 2.24
CA ILE A 105 -21.93 -1.17 2.45
C ILE A 105 -21.16 -1.25 1.12
N SER A 106 -19.86 -0.95 1.19
CA SER A 106 -18.93 -1.05 0.06
C SER A 106 -17.90 -2.16 0.34
N ASP A 107 -16.66 -1.82 0.68
CA ASP A 107 -15.60 -2.80 0.84
C ASP A 107 -15.82 -3.68 2.07
N GLN A 108 -15.47 -4.94 1.92
CA GLN A 108 -15.54 -5.92 3.00
C GLN A 108 -14.22 -6.70 3.09
N LEU A 109 -13.82 -6.98 4.31
CA LEU A 109 -12.68 -7.82 4.62
C LEU A 109 -13.10 -8.81 5.72
N THR A 110 -13.43 -10.04 5.31
CA THR A 110 -13.98 -11.09 6.17
C THR A 110 -12.93 -12.16 6.41
N SER A 111 -12.64 -12.46 7.67
CA SER A 111 -11.72 -13.53 8.04
C SER A 111 -12.17 -14.88 7.51
N GLN A 112 -11.27 -15.82 7.32
CA GLN A 112 -11.59 -17.24 7.25
C GLN A 112 -12.24 -17.71 8.56
N TYR A 113 -12.76 -18.93 8.59
CA TYR A 113 -13.30 -19.53 9.81
C TYR A 113 -12.22 -19.73 10.86
N ILE A 114 -12.50 -19.33 12.10
CA ILE A 114 -11.58 -19.41 13.22
C ILE A 114 -12.15 -20.27 14.33
N ASN A 115 -11.32 -21.07 14.97
CA ASN A 115 -11.71 -21.89 16.12
C ASN A 115 -11.46 -21.14 17.42
N LEU A 116 -12.53 -20.69 18.06
CA LEU A 116 -12.50 -20.07 19.39
C LEU A 116 -13.09 -20.97 20.48
N GLN A 117 -13.33 -22.25 20.19
CA GLN A 117 -13.92 -23.18 21.15
C GLN A 117 -13.01 -23.34 22.38
N GLY A 118 -13.54 -23.02 23.55
CA GLY A 118 -12.81 -23.11 24.81
C GLY A 118 -11.81 -21.97 25.07
N ALA A 119 -11.75 -20.99 24.19
CA ALA A 119 -10.92 -19.80 24.39
C ALA A 119 -11.58 -18.85 25.42
N THR A 120 -10.74 -18.16 26.18
CA THR A 120 -11.15 -17.12 27.13
C THR A 120 -10.41 -15.81 26.79
N ASP A 121 -10.95 -14.69 27.23
CA ASP A 121 -10.33 -13.36 27.09
C ASP A 121 -9.85 -13.08 25.67
N VAL A 122 -10.74 -13.36 24.69
CA VAL A 122 -10.46 -13.18 23.28
C VAL A 122 -10.69 -11.72 22.88
N TRP A 123 -9.70 -11.12 22.26
CA TRP A 123 -9.76 -9.74 21.76
C TRP A 123 -9.32 -9.65 20.31
N LEU A 124 -10.10 -8.90 19.53
CA LEU A 124 -9.72 -8.41 18.22
C LEU A 124 -9.13 -7.01 18.37
N SER A 125 -7.97 -6.81 17.81
CA SER A 125 -7.37 -5.47 17.67
C SER A 125 -6.97 -5.20 16.24
N PHE A 126 -6.93 -3.94 15.85
CA PHE A 126 -6.38 -3.49 14.58
C PHE A 126 -6.06 -1.99 14.68
N GLN A 127 -5.19 -1.54 13.80
CA GLN A 127 -4.92 -0.13 13.61
C GLN A 127 -5.74 0.37 12.41
N TYR A 128 -6.23 1.61 12.49
CA TYR A 128 -7.01 2.21 11.41
C TYR A 128 -6.72 3.70 11.25
N GLN A 129 -6.86 4.19 10.02
CA GLN A 129 -6.66 5.58 9.65
C GLN A 129 -7.76 6.02 8.69
N ARG A 130 -8.29 7.26 8.86
CA ARG A 130 -9.19 7.89 7.89
C ARG A 130 -8.37 8.50 6.76
N ALA A 131 -8.86 8.37 5.55
CA ALA A 131 -8.34 8.97 4.33
C ALA A 131 -6.92 8.54 3.93
N GLY A 132 -5.90 8.86 4.71
CA GLY A 132 -4.55 8.86 4.18
C GLY A 132 -4.42 9.86 3.03
N ARG A 133 -4.08 9.39 1.83
CA ARG A 133 -4.06 10.19 0.58
C ARG A 133 -5.38 10.13 -0.20
N GLY A 134 -6.33 9.34 0.26
CA GLY A 134 -7.65 9.21 -0.35
C GLY A 134 -8.61 10.31 0.08
N GLU A 135 -9.86 10.19 -0.36
CA GLU A 135 -10.92 11.07 0.08
C GLU A 135 -11.29 10.81 1.53
N VAL A 136 -11.64 11.89 2.24
CA VAL A 136 -11.90 11.85 3.67
C VAL A 136 -13.34 11.42 3.94
N PRO A 137 -13.57 10.34 4.73
CA PRO A 137 -14.92 9.94 5.11
C PRO A 137 -15.65 11.02 5.90
N SER A 138 -16.88 11.32 5.51
CA SER A 138 -17.77 12.26 6.17
C SER A 138 -18.42 11.65 7.43
N SER A 139 -19.15 12.44 8.20
CA SER A 139 -19.83 11.95 9.43
C SER A 139 -20.96 10.95 9.16
N SER A 140 -21.42 10.81 7.92
CA SER A 140 -22.36 9.78 7.50
C SER A 140 -21.72 8.43 7.21
N ASP A 141 -20.41 8.42 7.00
CA ASP A 141 -19.66 7.25 6.59
C ASP A 141 -18.99 6.60 7.80
N SER A 142 -18.70 5.32 7.70
CA SER A 142 -18.14 4.60 8.85
C SER A 142 -17.34 3.37 8.43
N LEU A 143 -16.35 3.03 9.27
CA LEU A 143 -15.73 1.72 9.34
C LEU A 143 -16.41 0.94 10.47
N VAL A 144 -16.88 -0.26 10.19
CA VAL A 144 -17.59 -1.10 11.17
C VAL A 144 -16.98 -2.48 11.26
N VAL A 145 -17.10 -3.10 12.44
CA VAL A 145 -16.73 -4.50 12.68
C VAL A 145 -17.96 -5.29 13.08
N SER A 146 -18.14 -6.44 12.45
CA SER A 146 -19.19 -7.40 12.79
C SER A 146 -18.57 -8.75 13.11
N PHE A 147 -19.18 -9.45 14.08
CA PHE A 147 -18.86 -10.82 14.44
C PHE A 147 -19.93 -11.77 13.94
N TYR A 148 -19.50 -12.87 13.38
CA TYR A 148 -20.37 -13.99 12.97
C TYR A 148 -20.52 -14.97 14.13
N SER A 149 -21.78 -15.26 14.47
CA SER A 149 -22.14 -16.26 15.47
C SER A 149 -22.34 -17.62 14.78
N PRO A 150 -21.47 -18.62 15.04
CA PRO A 150 -21.71 -19.99 14.53
C PRO A 150 -22.94 -20.65 15.14
N ALA A 151 -23.43 -20.15 16.29
CA ALA A 151 -24.55 -20.75 17.01
C ALA A 151 -25.89 -20.56 16.27
N ASP A 152 -26.08 -19.42 15.63
CA ASP A 152 -27.34 -19.01 14.98
C ASP A 152 -27.14 -18.49 13.56
N SER A 153 -25.91 -18.55 13.05
CA SER A 153 -25.55 -18.13 11.68
C SER A 153 -25.85 -16.65 11.39
N THR A 154 -25.69 -15.80 12.40
CA THR A 154 -25.98 -14.35 12.27
C THR A 154 -24.72 -13.49 12.39
N TRP A 155 -24.76 -12.34 11.76
CA TRP A 155 -23.78 -11.28 11.91
C TRP A 155 -24.26 -10.20 12.87
N THR A 156 -23.45 -9.82 13.83
CA THR A 156 -23.76 -8.75 14.78
C THR A 156 -22.67 -7.69 14.70
N GLN A 157 -23.06 -6.43 14.45
CA GLN A 157 -22.13 -5.32 14.55
C GLN A 157 -21.73 -5.11 16.01
N VAL A 158 -20.42 -5.09 16.26
CA VAL A 158 -19.86 -4.99 17.62
C VAL A 158 -19.07 -3.72 17.83
N TRP A 159 -18.66 -3.05 16.76
CA TRP A 159 -17.89 -1.81 16.83
C TRP A 159 -18.15 -0.96 15.58
N GLY A 160 -17.89 0.34 15.68
CA GLY A 160 -17.94 1.25 14.54
C GLY A 160 -17.31 2.59 14.86
N GLU A 161 -16.64 3.13 13.87
CA GLU A 161 -16.01 4.46 13.89
C GLU A 161 -16.55 5.29 12.74
N LYS A 162 -16.98 6.52 13.03
CA LYS A 162 -17.52 7.44 12.01
C LYS A 162 -16.41 8.26 11.35
N GLY A 163 -16.65 8.65 10.11
CA GLY A 163 -15.90 9.70 9.47
C GLY A 163 -16.07 11.04 10.19
N THR A 164 -15.14 11.95 10.01
CA THR A 164 -15.15 13.28 10.65
C THR A 164 -15.02 14.42 9.64
N GLY A 165 -14.86 14.11 8.36
CA GLY A 165 -14.47 15.08 7.34
C GLY A 165 -13.03 15.58 7.48
N ASN A 166 -12.20 14.91 8.30
CA ASN A 166 -10.79 15.23 8.50
C ASN A 166 -9.96 13.95 8.48
N PRO A 167 -8.76 13.98 7.87
CA PRO A 167 -7.81 12.89 7.97
C PRO A 167 -7.24 12.81 9.39
N ASP A 168 -6.75 11.65 9.78
CA ASP A 168 -6.09 11.46 11.07
C ASP A 168 -4.88 10.51 10.99
N ALA A 169 -4.14 10.40 12.09
CA ALA A 169 -3.11 9.40 12.26
C ALA A 169 -3.74 8.02 12.54
N PHE A 170 -2.95 6.96 12.43
CA PHE A 170 -3.38 5.63 12.83
C PHE A 170 -3.78 5.60 14.32
N LYS A 171 -4.90 4.94 14.60
CA LYS A 171 -5.44 4.68 15.93
C LYS A 171 -5.62 3.19 16.12
N THR A 172 -5.59 2.72 17.34
CA THR A 172 -5.84 1.32 17.67
C THR A 172 -7.27 1.12 18.17
N ALA A 173 -7.96 0.15 17.58
CA ALA A 173 -9.22 -0.39 18.10
C ALA A 173 -8.95 -1.66 18.91
N MET A 174 -9.64 -1.81 20.05
CA MET A 174 -9.62 -2.99 20.90
C MET A 174 -11.05 -3.47 21.14
N ILE A 175 -11.39 -4.67 20.67
CA ILE A 175 -12.78 -5.18 20.70
C ILE A 175 -12.79 -6.55 21.37
N PRO A 176 -13.43 -6.69 22.56
CA PRO A 176 -13.56 -7.98 23.20
C PRO A 176 -14.57 -8.87 22.46
N VAL A 177 -14.28 -10.15 22.34
CA VAL A 177 -15.22 -11.14 21.84
C VAL A 177 -16.07 -11.65 22.99
N LEU A 178 -17.18 -10.96 23.24
CA LEU A 178 -18.09 -11.24 24.35
C LEU A 178 -19.27 -12.10 23.88
N GLY A 179 -19.58 -13.14 24.66
CA GLY A 179 -20.74 -13.99 24.44
C GLY A 179 -20.40 -15.39 23.90
N ASN A 180 -21.02 -16.39 24.50
CA ASN A 180 -20.79 -17.79 24.18
C ASN A 180 -21.18 -18.19 22.76
N GLN A 181 -22.01 -17.39 22.09
CA GLN A 181 -22.39 -17.59 20.68
C GLN A 181 -21.21 -17.40 19.72
N PHE A 182 -20.21 -16.58 20.09
CA PHE A 182 -19.02 -16.31 19.30
C PHE A 182 -17.84 -17.23 19.63
N LEU A 183 -17.73 -17.68 20.89
CA LEU A 183 -16.62 -18.50 21.39
C LEU A 183 -16.80 -19.97 20.97
N LYS A 184 -16.83 -20.21 19.66
CA LYS A 184 -17.07 -21.52 19.02
C LYS A 184 -16.13 -21.74 17.84
N LYS A 185 -16.02 -22.98 17.39
CA LYS A 185 -15.42 -23.31 16.10
C LYS A 185 -16.30 -22.72 14.97
N GLY A 186 -15.69 -22.06 14.03
CA GLY A 186 -16.39 -21.41 12.91
C GLY A 186 -16.72 -19.93 13.16
N PHE A 187 -16.18 -19.31 14.19
CA PHE A 187 -16.22 -17.87 14.36
C PHE A 187 -15.60 -17.15 13.16
N ARG A 188 -16.11 -15.96 12.84
CA ARG A 188 -15.53 -15.04 11.86
C ARG A 188 -15.73 -13.60 12.34
N PHE A 189 -14.86 -12.73 11.88
CA PHE A 189 -15.08 -11.27 11.98
C PHE A 189 -15.00 -10.65 10.58
N ARG A 190 -15.63 -9.47 10.44
CA ARG A 190 -15.64 -8.71 9.19
C ARG A 190 -15.46 -7.24 9.51
N LEU A 191 -14.52 -6.62 8.81
CA LEU A 191 -14.44 -5.17 8.69
C LEU A 191 -15.22 -4.78 7.43
N SER A 192 -15.99 -3.70 7.49
CA SER A 192 -16.77 -3.19 6.35
C SER A 192 -16.81 -1.69 6.39
N THR A 193 -16.80 -1.06 5.23
CA THR A 193 -17.08 0.38 5.11
C THR A 193 -18.53 0.61 4.71
N TYR A 194 -19.09 1.68 5.24
CA TYR A 194 -20.37 2.24 4.82
C TYR A 194 -20.12 3.66 4.34
N GLY A 195 -20.43 3.93 3.09
CA GLY A 195 -20.18 5.22 2.45
C GLY A 195 -20.70 5.27 1.03
N ALA A 196 -20.16 6.18 0.23
CA ALA A 196 -20.50 6.35 -1.16
C ALA A 196 -20.07 5.13 -1.99
N ARG A 197 -20.94 4.72 -2.95
CA ARG A 197 -20.74 3.50 -3.76
C ARG A 197 -20.48 3.79 -5.24
N GLY A 198 -20.40 5.06 -5.61
CA GLY A 198 -20.32 5.49 -7.01
C GLY A 198 -18.89 5.70 -7.54
N GLY A 199 -17.89 5.57 -6.70
CA GLY A 199 -16.50 5.83 -7.06
C GLY A 199 -15.55 5.46 -5.93
N ALA A 200 -14.29 5.88 -6.06
CA ALA A 200 -13.26 5.72 -5.02
C ALA A 200 -13.40 6.85 -3.99
N TYR A 201 -14.26 6.65 -3.00
CA TYR A 201 -14.63 7.62 -1.98
C TYR A 201 -14.51 7.01 -0.58
N ASP A 202 -14.51 7.89 0.45
CA ASP A 202 -14.63 7.54 1.87
C ASP A 202 -13.57 6.53 2.32
N VAL A 203 -12.31 6.84 2.04
CA VAL A 203 -11.18 5.92 2.19
C VAL A 203 -10.84 5.66 3.65
N TRP A 204 -10.63 4.39 3.98
CA TRP A 204 -10.10 3.93 5.26
C TRP A 204 -8.91 3.00 5.04
N ASN A 205 -7.92 3.10 5.92
CA ASN A 205 -6.75 2.24 5.93
C ASN A 205 -6.76 1.40 7.21
N VAL A 206 -6.44 0.11 7.11
CA VAL A 206 -6.41 -0.84 8.23
C VAL A 206 -5.09 -1.60 8.20
N ASP A 207 -4.49 -1.76 9.37
CA ASP A 207 -3.23 -2.46 9.56
C ASP A 207 -3.22 -3.23 10.89
N TYR A 208 -2.25 -4.13 11.08
CA TYR A 208 -2.03 -4.86 12.33
C TYR A 208 -3.28 -5.52 12.90
N VAL A 209 -4.01 -6.28 12.09
CA VAL A 209 -5.18 -7.03 12.54
C VAL A 209 -4.74 -8.25 13.35
N GLN A 210 -5.15 -8.33 14.60
CA GLN A 210 -4.83 -9.44 15.49
C GLN A 210 -6.05 -9.90 16.30
N LEU A 211 -6.36 -11.19 16.21
CA LEU A 211 -7.33 -11.84 17.11
C LEU A 211 -6.61 -12.92 17.88
N ASP A 212 -6.62 -12.83 19.20
CA ASP A 212 -6.01 -13.84 20.06
C ASP A 212 -6.74 -13.95 21.40
N LYS A 213 -6.52 -15.07 22.07
CA LYS A 213 -6.96 -15.38 23.43
C LYS A 213 -5.97 -14.84 24.47
N ASP A 214 -6.38 -14.91 25.71
CA ASP A 214 -5.57 -14.50 26.88
C ASP A 214 -5.08 -13.03 26.78
N ARG A 215 -5.92 -12.17 26.17
CA ARG A 215 -5.67 -10.73 25.99
C ARG A 215 -6.60 -9.87 26.84
N ASN A 216 -6.27 -8.59 26.94
CA ASN A 216 -7.08 -7.59 27.63
C ASN A 216 -7.01 -6.22 26.93
N SER A 217 -7.78 -5.23 27.40
CA SER A 217 -7.84 -3.91 26.78
C SER A 217 -6.52 -3.12 26.79
N GLY A 218 -5.55 -3.52 27.62
CA GLY A 218 -4.22 -2.92 27.67
C GLY A 218 -3.27 -3.42 26.59
N ASP A 219 -3.60 -4.52 25.90
CA ASP A 219 -2.76 -5.11 24.85
C ASP A 219 -2.91 -4.40 23.49
N SER A 220 -3.05 -3.08 23.56
CA SER A 220 -3.22 -2.21 22.37
C SER A 220 -1.91 -1.86 21.67
N ILE A 221 -0.77 -2.17 22.30
CA ILE A 221 0.55 -1.79 21.81
C ILE A 221 1.20 -2.99 21.12
N VAL A 222 1.49 -2.82 19.85
CA VAL A 222 2.39 -3.71 19.11
C VAL A 222 3.82 -3.34 19.45
N THR A 223 4.65 -4.32 19.80
CA THR A 223 6.04 -4.08 20.21
C THR A 223 6.99 -4.86 19.32
N GLU A 224 7.44 -4.22 18.22
CA GLU A 224 8.37 -4.84 17.26
C GLU A 224 9.10 -3.78 16.42
N PRO A 225 10.23 -4.12 15.78
CA PRO A 225 10.75 -3.38 14.65
C PRO A 225 9.95 -3.75 13.39
N ALA A 226 9.71 -2.79 12.52
CA ALA A 226 9.04 -3.02 11.24
C ALA A 226 9.60 -2.08 10.18
N PHE A 227 9.81 -2.53 8.96
CA PHE A 227 10.02 -1.62 7.85
C PHE A 227 8.73 -0.82 7.62
N ALA A 228 8.87 0.50 7.53
CA ALA A 228 7.74 1.42 7.46
C ALA A 228 7.55 2.04 6.08
N ARG A 229 8.50 1.80 5.18
CA ARG A 229 8.45 2.29 3.80
C ARG A 229 8.95 1.18 2.86
N PRO A 230 8.46 1.16 1.62
CA PRO A 230 8.98 0.29 0.59
C PRO A 230 10.49 0.41 0.42
N HIS A 231 11.08 -0.58 -0.22
CA HIS A 231 12.50 -0.57 -0.55
C HIS A 231 12.87 0.72 -1.29
N PRO A 232 13.94 1.43 -0.90
CA PRO A 232 14.39 2.61 -1.61
C PRO A 232 14.82 2.25 -3.04
N LEU A 233 14.71 3.22 -3.93
CA LEU A 233 15.02 3.01 -5.34
C LEU A 233 16.52 2.80 -5.55
N ILE A 234 16.85 1.82 -6.37
CA ILE A 234 18.23 1.41 -6.65
C ILE A 234 18.95 2.41 -7.56
N ILE A 235 18.20 3.18 -8.35
CA ILE A 235 18.74 4.27 -9.18
C ILE A 235 18.29 5.62 -8.63
N GLY A 236 19.24 6.51 -8.33
CA GLY A 236 19.02 7.75 -7.58
C GLY A 236 18.43 8.94 -8.35
N ASN A 237 18.27 8.88 -9.68
CA ASN A 237 17.82 10.03 -10.49
C ASN A 237 16.32 10.07 -10.78
N GLY A 238 15.51 9.36 -10.03
CA GLY A 238 14.06 9.33 -10.16
C GLY A 238 13.48 8.01 -9.70
N PRO A 239 12.17 7.93 -9.55
CA PRO A 239 11.48 6.75 -9.05
C PRO A 239 11.37 5.65 -10.12
N TYR A 240 12.49 5.26 -10.74
CA TYR A 240 12.49 4.27 -11.81
C TYR A 240 12.54 2.84 -11.27
N THR A 241 11.58 2.04 -11.69
CA THR A 241 11.51 0.59 -11.50
C THR A 241 12.07 -0.18 -12.70
N SER A 242 12.09 0.46 -13.88
CA SER A 242 12.84 -0.01 -15.06
C SER A 242 13.68 1.10 -15.68
N TRP A 243 14.86 0.73 -16.10
CA TRP A 243 15.85 1.62 -16.71
C TRP A 243 16.55 0.94 -17.89
N PRO A 244 16.80 1.64 -19.02
CA PRO A 244 17.52 1.05 -20.15
C PRO A 244 18.96 0.65 -19.76
N TRP A 245 19.29 -0.65 -19.94
CA TRP A 245 20.57 -1.20 -19.49
C TRP A 245 21.77 -0.50 -20.14
N TRP A 246 21.67 -0.09 -21.40
CA TRP A 246 22.76 0.64 -22.08
C TRP A 246 22.98 2.06 -21.53
N LEU A 247 21.98 2.68 -20.95
CA LEU A 247 22.12 3.97 -20.27
C LEU A 247 22.83 3.80 -18.93
N SER A 248 22.64 2.68 -18.28
CA SER A 248 23.32 2.37 -17.04
C SER A 248 24.84 2.27 -17.26
N MET A 249 25.29 1.80 -18.43
CA MET A 249 26.71 1.71 -18.78
C MET A 249 27.40 3.06 -18.99
N SER A 250 26.68 4.07 -19.49
CA SER A 250 27.26 5.40 -19.77
C SER A 250 27.21 6.37 -18.59
N ASN A 251 26.27 6.19 -17.65
CA ASN A 251 25.98 7.11 -16.56
C ASN A 251 25.78 6.42 -15.20
N THR A 252 26.07 5.16 -15.05
CA THR A 252 25.74 4.34 -13.89
C THR A 252 26.32 4.90 -12.61
N ILE A 253 27.58 5.40 -12.65
CA ILE A 253 28.26 5.91 -11.46
C ILE A 253 27.64 7.23 -10.98
N ALA A 254 27.20 8.10 -11.89
CA ALA A 254 26.58 9.37 -11.51
C ALA A 254 25.15 9.21 -10.95
N ASN A 255 24.46 8.13 -11.31
CA ASN A 255 23.07 7.90 -10.95
C ASN A 255 22.89 6.82 -9.86
N ARG A 256 23.95 6.07 -9.55
CA ARG A 256 23.93 5.06 -8.50
C ARG A 256 24.15 5.73 -7.14
N PRO A 257 23.24 5.59 -6.18
CA PRO A 257 23.47 6.06 -4.83
C PRO A 257 24.64 5.25 -4.21
N ASN A 258 25.42 5.88 -3.35
CA ASN A 258 26.44 5.16 -2.58
C ASN A 258 25.81 4.27 -1.52
N ASN A 259 24.67 4.71 -0.98
CA ASN A 259 23.90 4.00 0.02
C ASN A 259 22.43 3.95 -0.38
N LEU A 260 21.75 2.91 0.05
CA LEU A 260 20.30 2.81 0.09
C LEU A 260 19.85 3.12 1.50
N THR A 261 19.01 4.14 1.67
CA THR A 261 18.47 4.54 2.97
C THR A 261 17.14 3.88 3.22
N PHE A 262 17.07 3.04 4.23
CA PHE A 262 15.87 2.31 4.63
C PHE A 262 15.19 3.03 5.79
N THR A 263 13.85 3.02 5.76
CA THR A 263 13.04 3.58 6.84
C THR A 263 12.33 2.46 7.59
N TYR A 264 12.47 2.47 8.91
CA TYR A 264 11.82 1.53 9.81
C TYR A 264 11.20 2.25 10.99
N ARG A 265 10.35 1.55 11.73
CA ARG A 265 9.83 1.99 13.03
C ARG A 265 10.15 0.96 14.09
N ARG A 266 10.39 1.44 15.30
CA ARG A 266 10.30 0.65 16.51
C ARG A 266 8.95 0.94 17.14
N LEU A 267 8.04 0.01 17.04
CA LEU A 267 6.70 0.15 17.61
C LEU A 267 6.72 -0.18 19.09
N GLY A 268 5.89 0.55 19.86
CA GLY A 268 5.74 0.35 21.29
C GLY A 268 6.91 0.86 22.13
N THR A 269 6.88 0.57 23.42
CA THR A 269 7.81 1.09 24.38
C THR A 269 9.22 0.52 24.23
N VAL A 270 10.23 1.36 24.43
CA VAL A 270 11.64 0.97 24.44
C VAL A 270 12.10 0.83 25.89
N PRO A 271 12.84 -0.24 26.26
CA PRO A 271 13.44 -0.37 27.59
C PRO A 271 14.30 0.83 27.97
N SER A 272 14.44 1.12 29.25
CA SER A 272 15.21 2.27 29.76
C SER A 272 16.69 2.29 29.34
N GLY A 273 17.27 1.14 28.98
CA GLY A 273 18.63 1.01 28.44
C GLY A 273 18.74 1.23 26.93
N GLY A 274 17.67 1.61 26.25
CA GLY A 274 17.59 1.64 24.82
C GLY A 274 17.30 0.26 24.21
N TRP A 275 17.23 0.23 22.89
CA TRP A 275 16.97 -0.97 22.12
C TRP A 275 18.00 -1.08 21.00
N SER A 276 18.56 -2.26 20.84
CA SER A 276 19.56 -2.54 19.80
C SER A 276 18.98 -3.45 18.74
N LEU A 277 19.04 -3.03 17.51
CA LEU A 277 18.68 -3.83 16.35
C LEU A 277 19.96 -4.19 15.59
N ASN A 278 20.26 -5.47 15.54
CA ASN A 278 21.16 -5.99 14.54
C ASN A 278 20.40 -6.09 13.22
N LEU A 279 20.76 -5.25 12.28
CA LEU A 279 20.34 -5.47 10.91
C LEU A 279 21.03 -6.73 10.44
N GLY A 280 20.24 -7.78 10.31
CA GLY A 280 20.82 -9.06 10.07
C GLY A 280 21.52 -9.18 8.77
N GLN A 281 20.86 -8.91 7.68
CA GLN A 281 21.40 -9.30 6.40
C GLN A 281 20.92 -8.39 5.28
N TYR A 282 21.84 -8.13 4.36
CA TYR A 282 21.59 -7.48 3.09
C TYR A 282 22.09 -8.39 1.96
N ARG A 283 21.29 -8.55 0.93
CA ARG A 283 21.60 -9.36 -0.24
C ARG A 283 21.35 -8.57 -1.52
N TRP A 284 22.33 -8.64 -2.43
CA TRP A 284 22.25 -8.06 -3.77
C TRP A 284 22.52 -9.15 -4.80
N GLU A 285 21.61 -9.31 -5.74
CA GLU A 285 21.72 -10.27 -6.83
C GLU A 285 21.48 -9.59 -8.18
N GLU A 286 22.16 -10.07 -9.20
CA GLU A 286 21.96 -9.65 -10.60
C GLU A 286 21.68 -10.89 -11.45
N ASN A 287 20.51 -10.96 -12.09
CA ASN A 287 20.00 -12.15 -12.81
C ASN A 287 20.08 -13.44 -11.95
N GLY A 288 19.79 -13.34 -10.65
CA GLY A 288 19.87 -14.45 -9.72
C GLY A 288 21.29 -14.82 -9.27
N ILE A 289 22.32 -14.11 -9.75
CA ILE A 289 23.71 -14.32 -9.32
C ILE A 289 23.99 -13.42 -8.11
N LEU A 290 24.45 -14.01 -7.02
CA LEU A 290 24.82 -13.28 -5.82
C LEU A 290 26.04 -12.41 -6.09
N ILE A 291 25.91 -11.09 -5.99
CA ILE A 291 26.99 -10.12 -6.08
C ILE A 291 27.57 -9.82 -4.70
N GLN A 292 26.68 -9.64 -3.71
CA GLN A 292 27.10 -9.40 -2.34
C GLN A 292 26.07 -9.88 -1.33
N GLN A 293 26.55 -10.43 -0.24
CA GLN A 293 25.77 -10.66 0.96
C GLN A 293 26.55 -10.13 2.17
N GLN A 294 25.92 -9.31 2.97
CA GLN A 294 26.41 -8.85 4.26
C GLN A 294 25.65 -9.59 5.36
N THR A 295 26.38 -10.20 6.28
CA THR A 295 25.82 -10.96 7.41
C THR A 295 25.89 -10.20 8.73
N ALA A 296 26.54 -9.05 8.75
CA ALA A 296 26.64 -8.18 9.93
C ALA A 296 26.53 -6.73 9.47
N VAL A 297 25.38 -6.15 9.66
CA VAL A 297 25.15 -4.71 9.51
C VAL A 297 25.29 -4.06 10.89
N PRO A 298 25.69 -2.79 10.98
CA PRO A 298 25.91 -2.12 12.26
C PRO A 298 24.72 -2.26 13.20
N VAL A 299 25.00 -2.49 14.48
CA VAL A 299 23.98 -2.46 15.54
C VAL A 299 23.39 -1.05 15.59
N ILE A 300 22.09 -0.95 15.40
CA ILE A 300 21.35 0.29 15.61
C ILE A 300 20.84 0.28 17.04
N THR A 301 21.31 1.23 17.84
CA THR A 301 20.82 1.47 19.19
C THR A 301 19.96 2.71 19.19
N THR A 302 18.73 2.61 19.68
CA THR A 302 17.81 3.73 19.76
C THR A 302 16.99 3.70 21.06
N THR A 303 16.67 4.90 21.56
CA THR A 303 15.67 5.11 22.59
C THR A 303 14.36 5.66 21.99
N GLN A 304 14.35 5.90 20.68
CA GLN A 304 13.20 6.44 19.96
C GLN A 304 12.27 5.30 19.53
N HIS A 305 10.98 5.57 19.56
CA HIS A 305 9.93 4.63 19.14
C HIS A 305 8.74 5.38 18.51
N ASP A 306 7.88 4.66 17.83
CA ASP A 306 6.65 5.16 17.18
C ASP A 306 6.86 6.33 16.21
N GLN A 307 8.06 6.41 15.65
CA GLN A 307 8.43 7.39 14.62
C GLN A 307 9.34 6.78 13.57
N ASP A 308 9.45 7.44 12.43
CA ASP A 308 10.34 7.01 11.34
C ASP A 308 11.80 7.15 11.76
N LEU A 309 12.52 6.06 11.69
CA LEU A 309 13.95 5.94 11.92
C LEU A 309 14.60 5.46 10.61
N THR A 310 15.84 5.84 10.37
CA THR A 310 16.54 5.47 9.13
C THR A 310 17.90 4.85 9.38
N PHE A 311 18.32 4.02 8.46
CA PHE A 311 19.68 3.49 8.37
C PHE A 311 20.09 3.30 6.92
N ASP A 312 21.40 3.28 6.70
CA ASP A 312 21.97 3.16 5.36
C ASP A 312 22.62 1.79 5.15
N VAL A 313 22.43 1.25 3.97
CA VAL A 313 23.16 0.08 3.48
C VAL A 313 23.97 0.48 2.25
N GLY A 314 25.27 0.21 2.28
CA GLY A 314 26.16 0.54 1.16
C GLY A 314 25.81 -0.28 -0.10
N VAL A 315 25.72 0.39 -1.24
CA VAL A 315 25.59 -0.29 -2.54
C VAL A 315 26.91 -1.00 -2.86
N PRO A 316 26.90 -2.30 -3.25
CA PRO A 316 28.10 -3.03 -3.55
C PRO A 316 28.97 -2.35 -4.61
N ALA A 317 30.26 -2.27 -4.40
CA ALA A 317 31.18 -1.67 -5.40
C ALA A 317 31.17 -2.42 -6.73
N ALA A 318 30.92 -3.74 -6.70
CA ALA A 318 30.80 -4.59 -7.89
C ALA A 318 29.41 -4.54 -8.53
N ALA A 319 28.41 -3.87 -7.91
CA ALA A 319 27.07 -3.79 -8.45
C ALA A 319 27.04 -3.05 -9.78
N LEU A 320 26.24 -3.56 -10.72
CA LEU A 320 26.08 -2.99 -12.06
C LEU A 320 27.43 -2.83 -12.79
N GLY A 321 28.30 -3.81 -12.68
CA GLY A 321 29.60 -3.82 -13.33
C GLY A 321 29.51 -3.77 -14.86
N THR A 322 30.05 -4.75 -15.58
CA THR A 322 29.93 -4.79 -17.03
C THR A 322 28.64 -5.49 -17.43
N LEU A 323 27.61 -4.71 -17.83
CA LEU A 323 26.35 -5.23 -18.35
C LEU A 323 26.44 -5.45 -19.86
N ASN A 324 26.08 -6.63 -20.31
CA ASN A 324 26.08 -7.00 -21.74
C ASN A 324 24.67 -7.18 -22.30
N GLY A 325 23.65 -6.81 -21.59
CA GLY A 325 22.24 -6.97 -21.96
C GLY A 325 21.29 -6.67 -20.82
N ALA A 326 20.03 -7.01 -21.02
CA ALA A 326 18.99 -6.88 -19.99
C ALA A 326 19.37 -7.65 -18.72
N THR A 327 19.13 -7.03 -17.57
CA THR A 327 19.53 -7.53 -16.26
C THR A 327 18.46 -7.16 -15.24
N THR A 328 18.05 -8.10 -14.40
CA THR A 328 17.23 -7.78 -13.23
C THR A 328 18.10 -7.78 -11.98
N VAL A 329 18.07 -6.67 -11.28
CA VAL A 329 18.69 -6.53 -9.96
C VAL A 329 17.64 -6.80 -8.92
N THR A 330 17.91 -7.69 -7.98
CA THR A 330 17.08 -7.90 -6.80
C THR A 330 17.87 -7.67 -5.54
N THR A 331 17.24 -7.04 -4.57
CA THR A 331 17.82 -6.75 -3.28
C THR A 331 16.89 -7.21 -2.17
N LYS A 332 17.44 -7.59 -1.05
CA LYS A 332 16.71 -7.97 0.15
C LYS A 332 17.42 -7.45 1.38
N VAL A 333 16.68 -6.83 2.28
CA VAL A 333 17.17 -6.43 3.60
C VAL A 333 16.20 -6.97 4.64
N TRP A 334 16.72 -7.56 5.73
CA TRP A 334 15.88 -8.09 6.78
C TRP A 334 16.53 -7.98 8.16
N PHE A 335 15.70 -7.87 9.19
CA PHE A 335 16.13 -7.86 10.57
C PHE A 335 16.53 -9.25 11.05
N ASP A 336 17.53 -9.35 11.93
CA ASP A 336 18.03 -10.63 12.42
C ASP A 336 17.10 -11.24 13.48
N GLY A 337 16.94 -12.55 13.43
CA GLY A 337 15.88 -13.34 14.04
C GLY A 337 15.64 -13.26 15.54
N SER A 338 16.54 -12.65 16.34
CA SER A 338 16.31 -12.49 17.78
C SER A 338 15.60 -11.18 18.16
N ALA A 339 15.62 -10.18 17.26
CA ALA A 339 14.97 -8.89 17.44
C ALA A 339 13.77 -8.73 16.50
N ALA A 340 13.71 -9.57 15.47
CA ALA A 340 12.62 -9.69 14.54
C ALA A 340 11.44 -10.36 15.24
N GLY A 341 10.26 -9.83 15.05
CA GLY A 341 9.03 -10.57 15.29
C GLY A 341 8.93 -11.78 14.36
N THR A 342 7.83 -12.44 14.37
CA THR A 342 7.51 -13.51 13.41
C THR A 342 6.81 -12.96 12.17
N ARG A 343 6.85 -11.65 11.94
CA ARG A 343 6.05 -10.94 10.95
C ARG A 343 6.83 -10.68 9.66
N GLN A 344 6.10 -10.56 8.55
CA GLN A 344 6.71 -10.37 7.23
C GLN A 344 7.28 -8.97 7.05
N ASN A 345 6.83 -7.98 7.84
CA ASN A 345 7.33 -6.61 7.83
C ASN A 345 8.79 -6.45 8.32
N ASP A 346 9.40 -7.54 8.78
CA ASP A 346 10.83 -7.61 9.09
C ASP A 346 11.72 -7.66 7.86
N THR A 347 11.15 -7.78 6.68
CA THR A 347 11.89 -7.95 5.43
C THR A 347 11.35 -7.02 4.35
N VAL A 348 12.26 -6.33 3.67
CA VAL A 348 11.93 -5.52 2.51
C VAL A 348 12.71 -5.96 1.27
N TYR A 349 12.02 -5.96 0.14
CA TYR A 349 12.56 -6.38 -1.15
C TYR A 349 12.55 -5.23 -2.14
N GLY A 350 13.61 -5.16 -2.96
CA GLY A 350 13.69 -4.24 -4.08
C GLY A 350 13.97 -4.98 -5.38
N ALA A 351 13.44 -4.44 -6.46
CA ALA A 351 13.74 -4.90 -7.81
C ALA A 351 13.98 -3.69 -8.73
N LEU A 352 14.92 -3.84 -9.65
CA LEU A 352 15.16 -2.92 -10.74
C LEU A 352 15.32 -3.72 -12.02
N HIS A 353 14.52 -3.42 -13.01
CA HIS A 353 14.64 -4.02 -14.33
C HIS A 353 15.50 -3.13 -15.24
N LEU A 354 16.68 -3.62 -15.59
CA LEU A 354 17.55 -3.01 -16.60
C LEU A 354 17.22 -3.66 -17.94
N ASP A 355 16.24 -3.11 -18.64
CA ASP A 355 15.75 -3.65 -19.92
C ASP A 355 15.92 -2.62 -21.04
N ASN A 356 14.96 -2.40 -21.89
CA ASN A 356 14.99 -1.49 -23.02
C ASN A 356 14.00 -0.31 -22.91
N TYR A 357 13.39 -0.13 -21.74
CA TYR A 357 12.38 0.89 -21.48
C TYR A 357 12.60 1.58 -20.13
N LEU A 358 11.88 2.70 -19.95
CA LEU A 358 11.79 3.43 -18.69
C LEU A 358 10.42 3.17 -18.07
N ALA A 359 10.38 2.84 -16.78
CA ALA A 359 9.15 2.77 -16.01
C ALA A 359 9.31 3.48 -14.68
N LEU A 360 8.22 4.11 -14.24
CA LEU A 360 8.07 4.70 -12.90
C LEU A 360 7.11 3.87 -12.04
N ASP A 361 6.49 2.90 -12.63
CA ASP A 361 5.49 2.00 -12.10
C ASP A 361 6.16 0.71 -11.63
N ASP A 362 5.69 0.14 -10.54
CA ASP A 362 6.22 -1.12 -9.99
C ASP A 362 5.63 -2.37 -10.65
N GLY A 363 4.76 -2.19 -11.64
CA GLY A 363 4.07 -3.26 -12.36
C GLY A 363 2.65 -3.50 -11.86
N THR A 364 2.20 -2.73 -10.86
CA THR A 364 0.82 -2.74 -10.36
C THR A 364 0.18 -1.39 -10.68
N ALA A 365 -1.06 -1.41 -11.13
CA ALA A 365 -1.78 -0.19 -11.46
C ALA A 365 -2.85 0.09 -10.39
N GLU A 366 -2.72 1.20 -9.66
CA GLU A 366 -3.60 1.56 -8.55
C GLU A 366 -4.83 2.34 -9.00
N ARG A 367 -4.66 3.20 -10.03
CA ARG A 367 -5.73 4.07 -10.54
C ARG A 367 -5.54 4.39 -12.01
N ALA A 368 -6.67 4.56 -12.70
CA ALA A 368 -6.69 5.16 -14.03
C ALA A 368 -6.80 6.69 -13.90
N TYR A 369 -6.05 7.41 -14.73
CA TYR A 369 -6.14 8.86 -14.87
C TYR A 369 -6.77 9.21 -16.21
N GLY A 370 -7.80 10.05 -16.20
CA GLY A 370 -8.51 10.49 -17.39
C GLY A 370 -8.70 12.02 -17.41
N ILE A 371 -8.80 12.58 -18.60
CA ILE A 371 -9.21 13.96 -18.83
C ILE A 371 -10.55 13.91 -19.58
N GLU A 372 -11.58 14.47 -18.97
CA GLU A 372 -12.91 14.54 -19.59
C GLU A 372 -13.23 15.93 -20.14
N ASN A 373 -14.14 15.98 -21.12
CA ASN A 373 -14.72 17.20 -21.68
C ASN A 373 -13.77 18.16 -22.39
N VAL A 374 -12.58 17.74 -22.78
CA VAL A 374 -11.64 18.58 -23.52
C VAL A 374 -11.13 17.87 -24.76
N THR A 375 -11.69 18.20 -25.90
CA THR A 375 -11.26 17.64 -27.21
C THR A 375 -9.81 18.03 -27.49
N GLY A 376 -8.97 17.05 -27.75
CA GLY A 376 -7.55 17.27 -28.08
C GLY A 376 -6.60 17.39 -26.89
N SER A 377 -7.09 17.24 -25.66
CA SER A 377 -6.23 17.15 -24.48
C SER A 377 -5.39 15.89 -24.48
N ARG A 378 -4.19 16.00 -23.94
CA ARG A 378 -3.23 14.89 -23.89
C ARG A 378 -2.63 14.80 -22.50
N VAL A 379 -2.43 13.58 -22.00
CA VAL A 379 -1.63 13.29 -20.82
C VAL A 379 -0.23 12.97 -21.29
N ALA A 380 0.78 13.54 -20.64
CA ALA A 380 2.19 13.27 -20.95
C ALA A 380 2.96 13.04 -19.66
N GLN A 381 3.73 11.95 -19.63
CA GLN A 381 4.67 11.65 -18.56
C GLN A 381 6.07 12.03 -19.02
N LYS A 382 6.76 12.87 -18.23
CA LYS A 382 8.16 13.23 -18.47
C LYS A 382 9.08 12.24 -17.78
N PHE A 383 9.98 11.64 -18.53
CA PHE A 383 11.10 10.84 -18.01
C PHE A 383 12.39 11.67 -18.03
N ASN A 384 13.10 11.70 -16.91
CA ASN A 384 14.38 12.39 -16.79
C ASN A 384 15.52 11.35 -16.86
N THR A 385 16.28 11.38 -17.91
CA THR A 385 17.32 10.39 -18.20
C THR A 385 18.74 10.88 -17.91
N GLY A 386 18.88 12.10 -17.37
CA GLY A 386 20.17 12.66 -16.97
C GLY A 386 21.14 13.03 -18.10
N GLY A 387 20.73 12.99 -19.37
CA GLY A 387 21.59 13.28 -20.49
C GLY A 387 20.88 13.81 -21.76
N PRO A 388 21.57 14.60 -22.59
CA PRO A 388 20.98 15.27 -23.76
C PRO A 388 20.61 14.34 -24.92
N ARG A 389 20.97 13.04 -24.87
CA ARG A 389 20.77 12.11 -26.00
C ARG A 389 19.38 11.51 -26.11
N LEU A 390 18.51 11.66 -25.12
CA LEU A 390 17.19 11.02 -25.07
C LEU A 390 16.03 11.89 -25.52
N GLU A 391 16.21 13.20 -25.68
CA GLU A 391 15.18 14.04 -26.29
C GLU A 391 14.75 13.57 -27.70
N ARG A 392 15.62 12.86 -28.42
CA ARG A 392 15.30 12.28 -29.74
C ARG A 392 14.47 11.00 -29.70
N PHE A 393 14.43 10.28 -28.57
CA PHE A 393 13.65 9.03 -28.45
C PHE A 393 12.22 9.31 -28.00
N VAL A 394 12.02 10.35 -27.19
CA VAL A 394 10.70 10.77 -26.71
C VAL A 394 9.82 11.28 -27.87
N GLU A 395 10.38 11.93 -28.87
CA GLU A 395 9.62 12.42 -30.05
C GLU A 395 9.07 11.31 -30.98
N ARG A 396 9.59 10.09 -30.90
CA ARG A 396 9.15 8.98 -31.78
C ARG A 396 8.17 8.01 -31.12
N GLY A 397 7.93 8.11 -29.79
CA GLY A 397 7.18 7.13 -28.99
C GLY A 397 5.74 7.53 -28.67
N PHE A 398 5.26 8.71 -29.05
CA PHE A 398 3.91 9.15 -28.72
C PHE A 398 2.86 8.69 -29.76
N HIS A 399 2.78 7.40 -30.01
CA HIS A 399 1.61 6.77 -30.60
C HIS A 399 1.05 5.74 -29.60
N GLU A 400 -0.05 6.14 -28.98
CA GLU A 400 -0.87 5.37 -28.06
C GLU A 400 -0.18 4.91 -26.76
N PHE A 401 -0.45 5.62 -25.67
CA PHE A 401 -0.42 5.00 -24.34
C PHE A 401 -1.51 3.93 -24.30
N ARG A 402 -1.18 2.69 -24.61
CA ARG A 402 -1.93 1.57 -24.08
C ARG A 402 -1.41 1.37 -22.65
N LEU A 403 -2.26 1.68 -21.68
CA LEU A 403 -2.13 1.12 -20.35
C LEU A 403 -2.11 -0.39 -20.55
N VAL A 404 -0.95 -1.02 -20.33
CA VAL A 404 -0.85 -2.48 -20.30
C VAL A 404 -1.61 -2.89 -19.06
N GLN A 405 -2.72 -3.59 -19.26
CA GLN A 405 -3.53 -4.23 -18.23
C GLN A 405 -2.76 -5.38 -17.58
#